data_45e258ca4de55cdda3a162fbae90f7c8
#
_entry.id   45e258ca4de55cdda3a162fbae90f7c8
#
_cell.length_a   1.000
_cell.length_b   1.000
_cell.length_c   1.000
_cell.angle_alpha   90.00
_cell.angle_beta   90.00
_cell.angle_gamma   90.00
#
_symmetry.space_group_name_H-M   'P 1'
#
loop_
_entity.id
_entity.type
_entity.pdbx_description
1 polymer ?
#
loop_
_entity_poly.entity_id
_entity_poly.type
_entity_poly.pdbx_seq_one_letter_code
_entity_poly.pdbx_strand_id
1 'polypeptide(L)'
;GTPQDHLPVRSYLAIPVVSRSGEAIGGLLFGHPEPHRFEEEHERLLVGAAGQVAIALDNARLFQAAQNELAERRRAEEALQELNARLEQKVAEEISERMKAEEALRQSQKMEALGQLTGGVAHDFNNLLQVISGNLQLLSRDVAGDERAERRVENALSGVQGGSKLASQLLAFGRRQPLEPKVVNVGQLLRGLDDLLRRTLDEDIDIEIITDGDLWNTFLDPAQIENALLNLAINARDAMDDGGKLTITASNAILDQAYTRQETDVAPGGYALLTVADTGTGMSQDVLAQVFEPFFSTKPVGKGTGLGLSMVYGFVKQSGGHIKIDSEVGRGTTVKLYFPRIRRREDAIAAPDDGAIVGGTETILVAEDDEQVRATVVEMLSDLGYRVLKAKDAAAALQVVESGVALDLVFTDVV
;
A
#
# COMPACT_ATOMS: atom_id res chain seq x y z
N GLY A 1 -17.70 29.06 -80.37
CA GLY A 1 -16.95 29.84 -81.31
C GLY A 1 -15.60 29.18 -81.52
N THR A 2 -15.22 28.91 -82.70
CA THR A 2 -13.89 28.42 -83.10
C THR A 2 -12.86 29.47 -82.72
N PRO A 3 -11.73 29.13 -82.10
CA PRO A 3 -10.64 30.07 -81.82
C PRO A 3 -10.16 30.73 -83.12
N GLN A 4 -9.81 32.00 -83.08
CA GLN A 4 -9.49 32.91 -84.26
C GLN A 4 -8.23 32.53 -85.07
N ASP A 5 -7.46 31.49 -84.66
CA ASP A 5 -6.21 31.04 -85.28
C ASP A 5 -6.26 29.66 -85.96
N HIS A 6 -7.44 29.09 -86.19
CA HIS A 6 -7.53 27.82 -86.93
C HIS A 6 -7.59 28.01 -88.41
N LEU A 7 -6.72 27.27 -89.13
CA LEU A 7 -6.80 27.11 -90.58
C LEU A 7 -8.25 26.76 -90.97
N PRO A 8 -8.82 27.36 -92.07
CA PRO A 8 -10.20 27.09 -92.46
C PRO A 8 -10.36 25.60 -92.82
N VAL A 9 -11.02 24.86 -91.95
CA VAL A 9 -11.32 23.39 -92.12
C VAL A 9 -12.47 23.31 -93.10
N ARG A 10 -12.24 22.67 -94.28
CA ARG A 10 -13.26 22.42 -95.29
C ARG A 10 -13.61 20.96 -95.48
N SER A 11 -12.78 20.06 -94.95
CA SER A 11 -13.10 18.66 -94.75
C SER A 11 -12.62 18.21 -93.39
N TYR A 12 -13.36 17.31 -92.79
CA TYR A 12 -12.97 16.72 -91.47
C TYR A 12 -13.30 15.25 -91.42
N LEU A 13 -12.54 14.49 -90.62
CA LEU A 13 -12.79 13.08 -90.27
C LEU A 13 -12.75 12.95 -88.74
N ALA A 14 -13.83 12.46 -88.16
CA ALA A 14 -13.96 12.22 -86.74
C ALA A 14 -14.11 10.76 -86.50
N ILE A 15 -13.22 10.19 -85.69
CA ILE A 15 -13.22 8.75 -85.35
C ILE A 15 -13.34 8.62 -83.84
N PRO A 16 -14.39 7.94 -83.33
CA PRO A 16 -14.49 7.72 -81.89
C PRO A 16 -13.41 6.72 -81.42
N VAL A 17 -12.79 7.03 -80.31
CA VAL A 17 -11.93 6.13 -79.58
C VAL A 17 -12.82 5.38 -78.59
N VAL A 18 -13.11 4.12 -78.89
CA VAL A 18 -14.07 3.27 -78.12
C VAL A 18 -13.28 2.26 -77.31
N SER A 19 -13.52 2.23 -75.97
CA SER A 19 -12.92 1.26 -75.03
C SER A 19 -13.34 -0.16 -75.35
N ARG A 20 -12.70 -1.14 -74.75
CA ARG A 20 -13.10 -2.58 -74.83
C ARG A 20 -14.51 -2.84 -74.30
N SER A 21 -14.99 -1.98 -73.40
CA SER A 21 -16.36 -2.07 -72.87
C SER A 21 -17.44 -1.50 -73.81
N GLY A 22 -17.05 -0.91 -74.92
CA GLY A 22 -17.94 -0.26 -75.88
C GLY A 22 -18.25 1.19 -75.57
N GLU A 23 -17.62 1.77 -74.56
CA GLU A 23 -17.79 3.17 -74.16
C GLU A 23 -16.87 4.05 -74.99
N ALA A 24 -17.37 5.19 -75.51
CA ALA A 24 -16.58 6.19 -76.20
C ALA A 24 -15.78 7.01 -75.19
N ILE A 25 -14.47 6.75 -75.10
CA ILE A 25 -13.55 7.38 -74.15
C ILE A 25 -12.84 8.65 -74.71
N GLY A 26 -13.07 8.94 -76.00
CA GLY A 26 -12.51 10.11 -76.65
C GLY A 26 -12.81 10.11 -78.13
N GLY A 27 -12.19 11.00 -78.89
CA GLY A 27 -12.30 11.04 -80.34
C GLY A 27 -11.04 11.62 -81.00
N LEU A 28 -10.66 11.06 -82.09
CA LEU A 28 -9.62 11.59 -82.96
C LEU A 28 -10.30 12.50 -84.04
N LEU A 29 -9.93 13.78 -84.10
CA LEU A 29 -10.45 14.73 -85.05
C LEU A 29 -9.31 15.20 -85.96
N PHE A 30 -9.51 15.05 -87.24
CA PHE A 30 -8.59 15.49 -88.28
C PHE A 30 -9.30 16.50 -89.20
N GLY A 31 -8.68 17.63 -89.44
CA GLY A 31 -9.20 18.70 -90.29
C GLY A 31 -8.23 19.02 -91.43
N HIS A 32 -8.77 19.36 -92.65
CA HIS A 32 -7.97 19.79 -93.79
C HIS A 32 -8.61 20.99 -94.45
N PRO A 33 -7.80 21.98 -94.95
CA PRO A 33 -8.34 23.21 -95.59
C PRO A 33 -8.93 23.00 -96.96
N GLU A 34 -8.61 21.93 -97.67
CA GLU A 34 -9.18 21.53 -98.94
C GLU A 34 -10.41 20.67 -98.77
N PRO A 35 -11.45 20.78 -99.56
CA PRO A 35 -12.63 19.93 -99.55
C PRO A 35 -12.32 18.49 -100.07
N HIS A 36 -13.07 17.48 -99.67
CA HIS A 36 -13.01 16.08 -100.11
C HIS A 36 -11.61 15.42 -99.99
N ARG A 37 -10.85 15.75 -98.93
CA ARG A 37 -9.48 15.25 -98.76
C ARG A 37 -9.41 13.88 -98.02
N PHE A 38 -10.46 13.49 -97.36
CA PHE A 38 -10.48 12.22 -96.64
C PHE A 38 -11.20 11.17 -97.49
N GLU A 39 -10.49 10.03 -97.75
CA GLU A 39 -10.94 8.87 -98.50
C GLU A 39 -11.14 7.69 -97.55
N GLU A 40 -11.81 6.61 -98.00
CA GLU A 40 -12.06 5.40 -97.16
C GLU A 40 -10.76 4.75 -96.63
N GLU A 41 -9.65 4.89 -97.34
CA GLU A 41 -8.35 4.40 -96.85
C GLU A 41 -7.86 5.12 -95.63
N HIS A 42 -8.03 6.43 -95.60
CA HIS A 42 -7.71 7.28 -94.47
C HIS A 42 -8.57 6.93 -93.26
N GLU A 43 -9.87 6.66 -93.49
CA GLU A 43 -10.79 6.26 -92.43
C GLU A 43 -10.36 4.90 -91.82
N ARG A 44 -10.07 3.87 -92.58
CA ARG A 44 -9.62 2.58 -92.17
C ARG A 44 -8.33 2.61 -91.31
N LEU A 45 -7.36 3.44 -91.78
CA LEU A 45 -6.07 3.59 -91.08
C LEU A 45 -6.25 4.27 -89.70
N LEU A 46 -7.11 5.31 -89.71
CA LEU A 46 -7.37 6.03 -88.47
C LEU A 46 -8.28 5.23 -87.47
N VAL A 47 -9.19 4.40 -87.91
CA VAL A 47 -9.95 3.47 -87.11
C VAL A 47 -8.98 2.48 -86.41
N GLY A 48 -7.96 1.99 -87.15
CA GLY A 48 -6.93 1.15 -86.56
C GLY A 48 -6.13 1.89 -85.48
N ALA A 49 -5.73 3.14 -85.79
CA ALA A 49 -5.03 3.98 -84.80
C ALA A 49 -5.90 4.27 -83.54
N ALA A 50 -7.18 4.62 -83.76
CA ALA A 50 -8.12 4.84 -82.65
C ALA A 50 -8.24 3.58 -81.71
N GLY A 51 -8.24 2.38 -82.31
CA GLY A 51 -8.20 1.16 -81.54
C GLY A 51 -6.96 0.96 -80.68
N GLN A 52 -5.78 1.33 -81.23
CA GLN A 52 -4.52 1.29 -80.44
C GLN A 52 -4.53 2.34 -79.32
N VAL A 53 -5.02 3.53 -79.57
CA VAL A 53 -5.16 4.59 -78.53
C VAL A 53 -6.16 4.15 -77.46
N ALA A 54 -7.27 3.49 -77.79
CA ALA A 54 -8.22 2.98 -76.86
C ALA A 54 -7.57 1.93 -75.89
N ILE A 55 -6.84 0.98 -76.45
CA ILE A 55 -6.10 0.01 -75.66
C ILE A 55 -5.08 0.65 -74.72
N ALA A 56 -4.32 1.62 -75.20
CA ALA A 56 -3.34 2.31 -74.40
C ALA A 56 -3.99 3.10 -73.24
N LEU A 57 -5.10 3.77 -73.49
CA LEU A 57 -5.84 4.52 -72.47
C LEU A 57 -6.50 3.57 -71.42
N ASP A 58 -7.10 2.47 -71.87
CA ASP A 58 -7.66 1.47 -70.94
C ASP A 58 -6.58 0.83 -70.05
N ASN A 59 -5.42 0.46 -70.61
CA ASN A 59 -4.29 -0.05 -69.86
C ASN A 59 -3.74 0.99 -68.86
N ALA A 60 -3.63 2.24 -69.29
CA ALA A 60 -3.18 3.30 -68.36
C ALA A 60 -4.16 3.51 -67.20
N ARG A 61 -5.47 3.49 -67.46
CA ARG A 61 -6.50 3.61 -66.41
C ARG A 61 -6.44 2.43 -65.43
N LEU A 62 -6.37 1.19 -65.94
CA LEU A 62 -6.25 -0.02 -65.11
C LEU A 62 -4.97 -0.01 -64.27
N PHE A 63 -3.83 0.43 -64.86
CA PHE A 63 -2.58 0.54 -64.15
C PHE A 63 -2.66 1.57 -63.00
N GLN A 64 -3.24 2.74 -63.28
CA GLN A 64 -3.45 3.76 -62.27
C GLN A 64 -4.38 3.32 -61.16
N ALA A 65 -5.48 2.62 -61.44
CA ALA A 65 -6.39 2.08 -60.46
C ALA A 65 -5.69 1.04 -59.57
N ALA A 66 -4.92 0.12 -60.20
CA ALA A 66 -4.14 -0.87 -59.43
C ALA A 66 -3.07 -0.26 -58.52
N GLN A 67 -2.41 0.80 -58.97
CA GLN A 67 -1.45 1.52 -58.13
C GLN A 67 -2.12 2.22 -56.94
N ASN A 68 -3.28 2.83 -57.15
CA ASN A 68 -4.02 3.49 -56.09
C ASN A 68 -4.49 2.44 -55.04
N GLU A 69 -5.03 1.32 -55.49
CA GLU A 69 -5.45 0.23 -54.58
C GLU A 69 -4.26 -0.35 -53.78
N LEU A 70 -3.10 -0.56 -54.43
CA LEU A 70 -1.89 -0.97 -53.76
C LEU A 70 -1.42 0.02 -52.70
N ALA A 71 -1.51 1.31 -53.00
CA ALA A 71 -1.13 2.37 -52.08
C ALA A 71 -2.07 2.41 -50.85
N GLU A 72 -3.38 2.25 -51.07
CA GLU A 72 -4.38 2.16 -49.99
C GLU A 72 -4.17 0.94 -49.12
N ARG A 73 -3.93 -0.23 -49.72
CA ARG A 73 -3.61 -1.45 -48.97
C ARG A 73 -2.39 -1.30 -48.10
N ARG A 74 -1.30 -0.75 -48.64
CA ARG A 74 -0.07 -0.52 -47.86
C ARG A 74 -0.32 0.40 -46.67
N ARG A 75 -1.06 1.50 -46.85
CA ARG A 75 -1.42 2.41 -45.75
C ARG A 75 -2.26 1.71 -44.68
N ALA A 76 -3.21 0.85 -45.09
CA ALA A 76 -4.03 0.08 -44.16
C ALA A 76 -3.21 -0.98 -43.39
N GLU A 77 -2.26 -1.65 -44.06
CA GLU A 77 -1.34 -2.60 -43.42
C GLU A 77 -0.42 -1.92 -42.42
N GLU A 78 0.17 -0.77 -42.76
CA GLU A 78 1.01 0.04 -41.85
C GLU A 78 0.23 0.51 -40.63
N ALA A 79 -0.99 1.02 -40.81
CA ALA A 79 -1.87 1.44 -39.73
C ALA A 79 -2.27 0.27 -38.81
N LEU A 80 -2.50 -0.90 -39.38
CA LEU A 80 -2.82 -2.10 -38.62
C LEU A 80 -1.63 -2.58 -37.78
N GLN A 81 -0.42 -2.56 -38.35
CA GLN A 81 0.81 -2.90 -37.63
C GLN A 81 1.07 -1.94 -36.46
N GLU A 82 0.90 -0.62 -36.69
CA GLU A 82 1.07 0.38 -35.63
C GLU A 82 0.04 0.18 -34.49
N LEU A 83 -1.21 -0.10 -34.87
CA LEU A 83 -2.27 -0.38 -33.88
C LEU A 83 -1.98 -1.64 -33.06
N ASN A 84 -1.54 -2.72 -33.72
CA ASN A 84 -1.19 -3.97 -33.04
C ASN A 84 -0.02 -3.75 -32.06
N ALA A 85 1.04 -3.05 -32.47
CA ALA A 85 2.15 -2.75 -31.58
C ALA A 85 1.72 -1.93 -30.34
N ARG A 86 0.82 -0.95 -30.54
CA ARG A 86 0.25 -0.19 -29.41
C ARG A 86 -0.63 -1.04 -28.50
N LEU A 87 -1.41 -1.96 -29.06
CA LEU A 87 -2.23 -2.86 -28.29
C LEU A 87 -1.37 -3.84 -27.46
N GLU A 88 -0.33 -4.41 -28.04
CA GLU A 88 0.60 -5.30 -27.36
C GLU A 88 1.29 -4.58 -26.18
N GLN A 89 1.72 -3.33 -26.38
CA GLN A 89 2.31 -2.53 -25.31
C GLN A 89 1.29 -2.27 -24.18
N LYS A 90 0.06 -1.83 -24.52
CA LYS A 90 -0.98 -1.60 -23.52
C LYS A 90 -1.33 -2.86 -22.74
N VAL A 91 -1.46 -3.99 -23.43
CA VAL A 91 -1.74 -5.27 -22.79
C VAL A 91 -0.62 -5.66 -21.82
N ALA A 92 0.64 -5.47 -22.21
CA ALA A 92 1.78 -5.76 -21.34
C ALA A 92 1.82 -4.84 -20.10
N GLU A 93 1.52 -3.55 -20.25
CA GLU A 93 1.39 -2.59 -19.16
C GLU A 93 0.26 -3.00 -18.19
N GLU A 94 -0.92 -3.30 -18.72
CA GLU A 94 -2.09 -3.69 -17.91
C GLU A 94 -1.91 -5.02 -17.18
N ILE A 95 -1.25 -6.00 -17.82
CA ILE A 95 -0.89 -7.27 -17.17
C ILE A 95 0.09 -7.00 -16.01
N SER A 96 1.09 -6.15 -16.21
CA SER A 96 2.06 -5.81 -15.17
C SER A 96 1.40 -5.13 -13.97
N GLU A 97 0.50 -4.17 -14.21
CA GLU A 97 -0.27 -3.50 -13.15
C GLU A 97 -1.19 -4.47 -12.41
N ARG A 98 -1.89 -5.33 -13.16
CA ARG A 98 -2.77 -6.34 -12.57
C ARG A 98 -2.01 -7.34 -11.70
N MET A 99 -0.86 -7.83 -12.15
CA MET A 99 -0.02 -8.74 -11.36
C MET A 99 0.44 -8.10 -10.05
N LYS A 100 0.82 -6.81 -10.07
CA LYS A 100 1.19 -6.07 -8.86
C LYS A 100 0.00 -5.92 -7.90
N ALA A 101 -1.18 -5.58 -8.43
CA ALA A 101 -2.40 -5.45 -7.63
C ALA A 101 -2.84 -6.79 -7.03
N GLU A 102 -2.74 -7.88 -7.80
CA GLU A 102 -3.07 -9.23 -7.34
C GLU A 102 -2.11 -9.74 -6.26
N GLU A 103 -0.82 -9.48 -6.39
CA GLU A 103 0.16 -9.81 -5.35
C GLU A 103 -0.07 -9.00 -4.08
N ALA A 104 -0.36 -7.69 -4.18
CA ALA A 104 -0.70 -6.86 -3.03
C ALA A 104 -1.98 -7.34 -2.33
N LEU A 105 -3.00 -7.74 -3.11
CA LEU A 105 -4.24 -8.31 -2.57
C LEU A 105 -3.98 -9.65 -1.87
N ARG A 106 -3.21 -10.54 -2.49
CA ARG A 106 -2.81 -11.83 -1.92
C ARG A 106 -2.07 -11.66 -0.60
N GLN A 107 -1.15 -10.70 -0.54
CA GLN A 107 -0.41 -10.38 0.69
C GLN A 107 -1.36 -9.83 1.76
N SER A 108 -2.31 -8.96 1.39
CA SER A 108 -3.32 -8.43 2.31
C SER A 108 -4.23 -9.53 2.86
N GLN A 109 -4.71 -10.44 2.01
CA GLN A 109 -5.55 -11.58 2.43
C GLN A 109 -4.79 -12.55 3.34
N LYS A 110 -3.51 -12.84 3.04
CA LYS A 110 -2.65 -13.66 3.90
C LYS A 110 -2.50 -13.02 5.28
N MET A 111 -2.31 -11.68 5.31
CA MET A 111 -2.20 -10.91 6.54
C MET A 111 -3.50 -10.93 7.35
N GLU A 112 -4.65 -10.81 6.68
CA GLU A 112 -5.97 -10.83 7.31
C GLU A 112 -6.31 -12.19 7.92
N ALA A 113 -6.07 -13.28 7.18
CA ALA A 113 -6.30 -14.64 7.69
C ALA A 113 -5.39 -14.96 8.88
N LEU A 114 -4.12 -14.56 8.79
CA LEU A 114 -3.16 -14.73 9.87
C LEU A 114 -3.54 -13.89 11.10
N GLY A 115 -4.03 -12.66 10.85
CA GLY A 115 -4.53 -11.78 11.88
C GLY A 115 -5.70 -12.36 12.68
N GLN A 116 -6.71 -12.90 12.01
CA GLN A 116 -7.87 -13.52 12.67
C GLN A 116 -7.46 -14.73 13.54
N LEU A 117 -6.60 -15.61 13.00
CA LEU A 117 -6.12 -16.78 13.76
C LEU A 117 -5.28 -16.37 14.99
N THR A 118 -4.38 -15.40 14.81
CA THR A 118 -3.49 -14.95 15.87
C THR A 118 -4.26 -14.18 16.95
N GLY A 119 -5.30 -13.42 16.57
CA GLY A 119 -6.15 -12.69 17.50
C GLY A 119 -6.91 -13.58 18.47
N GLY A 120 -7.50 -14.70 18.02
CA GLY A 120 -8.18 -15.67 18.87
C GLY A 120 -7.23 -16.35 19.85
N VAL A 121 -6.11 -16.86 19.34
CA VAL A 121 -5.10 -17.54 20.18
C VAL A 121 -4.50 -16.60 21.22
N ALA A 122 -4.20 -15.36 20.86
CA ALA A 122 -3.59 -14.41 21.80
C ALA A 122 -4.57 -13.94 22.87
N HIS A 123 -5.86 -13.84 22.57
CA HIS A 123 -6.91 -13.58 23.55
C HIS A 123 -6.96 -14.69 24.61
N ASP A 124 -7.03 -15.96 24.19
CA ASP A 124 -7.06 -17.09 25.10
C ASP A 124 -5.78 -17.19 25.95
N PHE A 125 -4.64 -16.84 25.34
CA PHE A 125 -3.36 -16.81 26.05
C PHE A 125 -3.32 -15.70 27.10
N ASN A 126 -3.88 -14.51 26.82
CA ASN A 126 -3.98 -13.42 27.78
C ASN A 126 -4.88 -13.80 28.96
N ASN A 127 -6.01 -14.50 28.75
CA ASN A 127 -6.88 -14.96 29.80
C ASN A 127 -6.14 -15.92 30.76
N LEU A 128 -5.37 -16.86 30.19
CA LEU A 128 -4.53 -17.76 31.00
C LEU A 128 -3.46 -17.02 31.83
N LEU A 129 -2.77 -16.06 31.20
CA LEU A 129 -1.76 -15.25 31.87
C LEU A 129 -2.35 -14.35 32.96
N GLN A 130 -3.57 -13.85 32.77
CA GLN A 130 -4.27 -13.04 33.77
C GLN A 130 -4.62 -13.86 35.02
N VAL A 131 -5.12 -15.09 34.85
CA VAL A 131 -5.39 -16.01 35.93
C VAL A 131 -4.09 -16.36 36.70
N ILE A 132 -3.01 -16.65 35.96
CA ILE A 132 -1.70 -16.97 36.57
C ILE A 132 -1.17 -15.77 37.36
N SER A 133 -1.23 -14.57 36.77
CA SER A 133 -0.78 -13.32 37.40
C SER A 133 -1.54 -13.01 38.67
N GLY A 134 -2.88 -13.13 38.65
CA GLY A 134 -3.73 -12.91 39.80
C GLY A 134 -3.38 -13.87 40.98
N ASN A 135 -3.26 -15.15 40.68
CA ASN A 135 -2.87 -16.15 41.71
C ASN A 135 -1.46 -15.91 42.26
N LEU A 136 -0.50 -15.48 41.42
CA LEU A 136 0.84 -15.13 41.91
C LEU A 136 0.85 -13.85 42.74
N GLN A 137 -0.01 -12.89 42.47
CA GLN A 137 -0.17 -11.67 43.29
C GLN A 137 -0.79 -11.98 44.66
N LEU A 138 -1.78 -12.86 44.70
CA LEU A 138 -2.32 -13.35 45.97
C LEU A 138 -1.25 -14.14 46.78
N LEU A 139 -0.55 -15.07 46.13
CA LEU A 139 0.52 -15.84 46.74
C LEU A 139 1.67 -14.94 47.24
N SER A 140 1.97 -13.82 46.57
CA SER A 140 2.97 -12.86 47.03
C SER A 140 2.66 -12.28 48.40
N ARG A 141 1.37 -12.12 48.73
CA ARG A 141 0.91 -11.67 50.06
C ARG A 141 1.05 -12.77 51.11
N ASP A 142 0.73 -14.01 50.73
CA ASP A 142 0.76 -15.16 51.65
C ASP A 142 2.20 -15.52 52.06
N VAL A 143 3.18 -15.29 51.17
CA VAL A 143 4.59 -15.63 51.44
C VAL A 143 5.42 -14.45 51.96
N ALA A 144 4.79 -13.33 52.28
CA ALA A 144 5.45 -12.14 52.79
C ALA A 144 6.29 -12.47 54.04
N GLY A 145 7.60 -12.16 53.98
CA GLY A 145 8.57 -12.47 55.02
C GLY A 145 9.44 -13.71 54.77
N ASP A 146 9.15 -14.53 53.74
CA ASP A 146 10.05 -15.58 53.24
C ASP A 146 10.77 -15.09 51.99
N GLU A 147 11.95 -14.50 52.11
CA GLU A 147 12.75 -13.97 51.01
C GLU A 147 13.00 -14.96 49.87
N ARG A 148 13.01 -16.27 50.14
CA ARG A 148 13.21 -17.28 49.09
C ARG A 148 11.94 -17.56 48.33
N ALA A 149 10.79 -17.52 48.97
CA ALA A 149 9.48 -17.65 48.32
C ALA A 149 9.13 -16.39 47.55
N GLU A 150 9.34 -15.22 48.15
CA GLU A 150 9.13 -13.90 47.47
C GLU A 150 9.89 -13.82 46.17
N ARG A 151 11.21 -14.11 46.14
CA ARG A 151 12.02 -14.12 44.91
C ARG A 151 11.50 -15.08 43.84
N ARG A 152 10.93 -16.22 44.23
CA ARG A 152 10.35 -17.19 43.29
C ARG A 152 9.06 -16.66 42.66
N VAL A 153 8.22 -16.02 43.48
CA VAL A 153 6.98 -15.39 43.02
C VAL A 153 7.28 -14.22 42.10
N GLU A 154 8.25 -13.39 42.46
CA GLU A 154 8.70 -12.25 41.64
C GLU A 154 9.25 -12.71 40.27
N ASN A 155 10.07 -13.75 40.23
CA ASN A 155 10.55 -14.35 38.99
C ASN A 155 9.40 -14.95 38.16
N ALA A 156 8.41 -15.55 38.78
CA ALA A 156 7.25 -16.07 38.05
C ALA A 156 6.37 -14.94 37.48
N LEU A 157 6.13 -13.86 38.24
CA LEU A 157 5.42 -12.68 37.79
C LEU A 157 6.13 -12.00 36.62
N SER A 158 7.46 -11.89 36.67
CA SER A 158 8.26 -11.39 35.55
C SER A 158 8.10 -12.23 34.27
N GLY A 159 8.07 -13.58 34.44
CA GLY A 159 7.78 -14.50 33.32
C GLY A 159 6.38 -14.31 32.73
N VAL A 160 5.37 -14.14 33.58
CA VAL A 160 4.00 -13.83 33.13
C VAL A 160 3.90 -12.50 32.41
N GLN A 161 4.55 -11.45 32.92
CA GLN A 161 4.60 -10.16 32.25
C GLN A 161 5.27 -10.23 30.86
N GLY A 162 6.37 -11.01 30.76
CA GLY A 162 7.00 -11.29 29.46
C GLY A 162 6.07 -12.00 28.48
N GLY A 163 5.33 -13.00 28.95
CA GLY A 163 4.32 -13.71 28.16
C GLY A 163 3.16 -12.82 27.74
N SER A 164 2.66 -11.95 28.63
CA SER A 164 1.59 -10.99 28.35
C SER A 164 2.01 -9.95 27.31
N LYS A 165 3.25 -9.48 27.37
CA LYS A 165 3.82 -8.59 26.36
C LYS A 165 3.87 -9.28 24.99
N LEU A 166 4.26 -10.55 24.94
CA LEU A 166 4.29 -11.34 23.72
C LEU A 166 2.88 -11.55 23.13
N ALA A 167 1.91 -11.90 24.00
CA ALA A 167 0.51 -12.06 23.60
C ALA A 167 -0.10 -10.74 23.09
N SER A 168 0.20 -9.61 23.74
CA SER A 168 -0.21 -8.28 23.29
C SER A 168 0.38 -7.90 21.92
N GLN A 169 1.64 -8.28 21.68
CA GLN A 169 2.27 -8.12 20.37
C GLN A 169 1.60 -8.98 19.28
N LEU A 170 1.18 -10.21 19.64
CA LEU A 170 0.41 -11.08 18.75
C LEU A 170 -1.00 -10.52 18.49
N LEU A 171 -1.66 -9.97 19.50
CA LEU A 171 -2.97 -9.32 19.37
C LEU A 171 -2.90 -8.06 18.48
N ALA A 172 -1.88 -7.23 18.66
CA ALA A 172 -1.66 -6.07 17.82
C ALA A 172 -1.46 -6.43 16.34
N PHE A 173 -0.95 -7.64 16.05
CA PHE A 173 -0.85 -8.20 14.72
C PHE A 173 -2.20 -8.76 14.23
N GLY A 174 -2.98 -9.41 15.10
CA GLY A 174 -4.19 -10.16 14.76
C GLY A 174 -5.46 -9.34 14.67
N ARG A 175 -5.60 -8.35 15.51
CA ARG A 175 -6.72 -7.42 15.44
C ARG A 175 -6.33 -6.22 14.58
N ARG A 176 -7.17 -5.88 13.59
CA ARG A 176 -7.39 -4.49 13.24
C ARG A 176 -7.98 -3.83 14.48
N GLN A 177 -7.17 -3.52 15.50
CA GLN A 177 -7.63 -2.53 16.46
C GLN A 177 -8.03 -1.31 15.61
N PRO A 178 -9.28 -0.85 15.67
CA PRO A 178 -9.63 0.37 14.97
C PRO A 178 -8.62 1.42 15.43
N LEU A 179 -7.82 1.92 14.48
CA LEU A 179 -6.89 3.00 14.78
C LEU A 179 -7.73 4.14 15.38
N GLU A 180 -7.21 4.77 16.41
CA GLU A 180 -7.72 6.04 16.92
C GLU A 180 -6.85 7.19 16.40
N PRO A 181 -6.91 7.50 15.10
CA PRO A 181 -6.01 8.46 14.51
C PRO A 181 -6.35 9.87 14.99
N LYS A 182 -5.33 10.60 15.39
CA LYS A 182 -5.38 11.99 15.82
C LYS A 182 -4.44 12.83 14.97
N VAL A 183 -4.70 14.12 14.90
CA VAL A 183 -3.76 15.06 14.27
C VAL A 183 -2.64 15.32 15.27
N VAL A 184 -1.44 14.86 14.92
CA VAL A 184 -0.27 14.89 15.81
C VAL A 184 0.93 15.54 15.14
N ASN A 185 1.80 16.12 15.97
CA ASN A 185 3.14 16.53 15.61
C ASN A 185 4.14 15.46 16.07
N VAL A 186 4.79 14.80 15.13
CA VAL A 186 5.70 13.68 15.42
C VAL A 186 6.87 14.13 16.33
N GLY A 187 7.31 15.38 16.24
CA GLY A 187 8.38 15.91 17.11
C GLY A 187 7.96 16.05 18.57
N GLN A 188 6.67 16.31 18.84
CA GLN A 188 6.17 16.30 20.23
C GLN A 188 6.11 14.89 20.80
N LEU A 189 5.65 13.92 20.00
CA LEU A 189 5.64 12.50 20.38
C LEU A 189 7.06 12.00 20.70
N LEU A 190 8.05 12.32 19.85
CA LEU A 190 9.43 11.92 20.09
C LEU A 190 9.99 12.45 21.40
N ARG A 191 9.66 13.70 21.77
CA ARG A 191 10.09 14.26 23.07
C ARG A 191 9.49 13.52 24.28
N GLY A 192 8.25 13.04 24.15
CA GLY A 192 7.61 12.23 25.18
C GLY A 192 8.22 10.82 25.31
N LEU A 193 8.84 10.30 24.25
CA LEU A 193 9.40 8.95 24.21
C LEU A 193 10.89 8.88 24.63
N ASP A 194 11.60 10.01 24.75
CA ASP A 194 13.04 10.02 25.04
C ASP A 194 13.38 9.24 26.32
N ASP A 195 12.67 9.51 27.42
CA ASP A 195 12.87 8.81 28.69
C ASP A 195 12.57 7.29 28.60
N LEU A 196 11.55 6.93 27.86
CA LEU A 196 11.17 5.52 27.67
C LEU A 196 12.22 4.78 26.84
N LEU A 197 12.71 5.38 25.77
CA LEU A 197 13.76 4.80 24.93
C LEU A 197 15.05 4.61 25.71
N ARG A 198 15.48 5.59 26.50
CA ARG A 198 16.69 5.52 27.36
C ARG A 198 16.59 4.47 28.46
N ARG A 199 15.39 4.16 28.96
CA ARG A 199 15.16 3.08 29.93
C ARG A 199 15.08 1.69 29.29
N THR A 200 14.70 1.62 28.02
CA THR A 200 14.47 0.34 27.29
C THR A 200 15.73 -0.16 26.62
N LEU A 201 16.62 0.74 26.22
CA LEU A 201 17.88 0.42 25.55
C LEU A 201 19.01 0.37 26.59
N ASP A 202 20.02 -0.44 26.28
CA ASP A 202 21.19 -0.62 27.15
C ASP A 202 22.03 0.65 27.22
N GLU A 203 22.76 0.87 28.33
CA GLU A 203 23.59 2.07 28.57
C GLU A 203 24.71 2.24 27.52
N ASP A 204 25.08 1.17 26.83
CA ASP A 204 26.14 1.15 25.81
C ASP A 204 25.66 1.71 24.45
N ILE A 205 24.38 2.10 24.32
CA ILE A 205 23.81 2.67 23.10
C ILE A 205 23.63 4.18 23.26
N ASP A 206 24.35 4.95 22.44
CA ASP A 206 24.18 6.40 22.35
C ASP A 206 22.91 6.76 21.56
N ILE A 207 21.95 7.39 22.23
CA ILE A 207 20.67 7.79 21.63
C ILE A 207 20.69 9.27 21.29
N GLU A 208 20.53 9.60 20.02
CA GLU A 208 20.40 10.98 19.54
C GLU A 208 19.02 11.19 18.89
N ILE A 209 18.26 12.18 19.41
CA ILE A 209 16.96 12.56 18.85
C ILE A 209 17.06 13.97 18.25
N ILE A 210 16.78 14.08 16.94
CA ILE A 210 16.88 15.33 16.18
C ILE A 210 15.50 15.66 15.62
N THR A 211 14.98 16.86 15.89
CA THR A 211 13.68 17.30 15.38
C THR A 211 13.79 18.66 14.71
N ASP A 212 13.27 18.79 13.50
CA ASP A 212 13.15 20.09 12.82
C ASP A 212 12.12 20.99 13.54
N GLY A 213 12.34 22.31 13.49
CA GLY A 213 11.48 23.29 14.18
C GLY A 213 10.08 23.41 13.61
N ASP A 214 9.90 23.25 12.30
CA ASP A 214 8.65 23.45 11.56
C ASP A 214 8.06 22.12 11.03
N LEU A 215 7.98 21.11 11.89
CA LEU A 215 7.42 19.81 11.52
C LEU A 215 5.94 19.92 11.16
N TRP A 216 5.59 19.28 10.06
CA TRP A 216 4.20 19.19 9.60
C TRP A 216 3.42 18.18 10.42
N ASN A 217 2.15 18.52 10.67
CA ASN A 217 1.23 17.60 11.32
C ASN A 217 0.85 16.46 10.38
N THR A 218 0.57 15.31 10.96
CA THR A 218 0.09 14.12 10.27
C THR A 218 -1.08 13.51 11.04
N PHE A 219 -1.83 12.62 10.39
CA PHE A 219 -3.00 11.96 10.95
C PHE A 219 -2.70 10.49 11.17
N LEU A 220 -2.39 10.13 12.42
CA LEU A 220 -2.01 8.77 12.81
C LEU A 220 -2.38 8.50 14.27
N ASP A 221 -2.37 7.22 14.64
CA ASP A 221 -2.60 6.79 16.01
C ASP A 221 -1.32 6.97 16.84
N PRO A 222 -1.35 7.80 17.91
CA PRO A 222 -0.18 8.06 18.76
C PRO A 222 0.39 6.80 19.40
N ALA A 223 -0.44 5.89 19.90
CA ALA A 223 0.02 4.68 20.55
C ALA A 223 0.71 3.72 19.56
N GLN A 224 0.24 3.69 18.31
CA GLN A 224 0.83 2.84 17.28
C GLN A 224 2.18 3.37 16.77
N ILE A 225 2.37 4.68 16.67
CA ILE A 225 3.70 5.23 16.31
C ILE A 225 4.71 5.03 17.43
N GLU A 226 4.29 5.13 18.70
CA GLU A 226 5.14 4.81 19.86
C GLU A 226 5.58 3.35 19.83
N ASN A 227 4.65 2.42 19.60
CA ASN A 227 4.95 1.00 19.43
C ASN A 227 5.88 0.72 18.24
N ALA A 228 5.68 1.41 17.12
CA ALA A 228 6.53 1.28 15.94
C ALA A 228 7.97 1.72 16.24
N LEU A 229 8.13 2.87 16.90
CA LEU A 229 9.45 3.39 17.31
C LEU A 229 10.15 2.46 18.31
N LEU A 230 9.42 1.94 19.30
CA LEU A 230 9.96 0.99 20.25
C LEU A 230 10.43 -0.30 19.57
N ASN A 231 9.65 -0.83 18.64
CA ASN A 231 10.04 -2.00 17.85
C ASN A 231 11.31 -1.75 17.01
N LEU A 232 11.42 -0.59 16.38
CA LEU A 232 12.61 -0.21 15.62
C LEU A 232 13.83 -0.03 16.53
N ALA A 233 13.67 0.60 17.70
CA ALA A 233 14.72 0.78 18.68
C ALA A 233 15.23 -0.55 19.26
N ILE A 234 14.33 -1.49 19.58
CA ILE A 234 14.69 -2.84 20.02
C ILE A 234 15.43 -3.61 18.92
N ASN A 235 14.98 -3.50 17.66
CA ASN A 235 15.68 -4.12 16.54
C ASN A 235 17.08 -3.53 16.34
N ALA A 236 17.23 -2.23 16.49
CA ALA A 236 18.52 -1.55 16.44
C ALA A 236 19.46 -2.02 17.56
N ARG A 237 18.98 -2.10 18.82
CA ARG A 237 19.73 -2.65 19.95
C ARG A 237 20.21 -4.06 19.63
N ASP A 238 19.31 -4.92 19.21
CA ASP A 238 19.63 -6.33 18.92
C ASP A 238 20.58 -6.51 17.71
N ALA A 239 20.81 -5.46 16.93
CA ALA A 239 21.82 -5.41 15.87
C ALA A 239 23.15 -4.78 16.29
N MET A 240 23.25 -4.26 17.53
CA MET A 240 24.39 -3.54 18.10
C MET A 240 24.89 -4.22 19.37
N ASP A 241 25.26 -5.52 19.29
CA ASP A 241 25.67 -6.34 20.44
C ASP A 241 26.85 -5.75 21.24
N ASP A 242 27.73 -4.99 20.60
CA ASP A 242 28.90 -4.34 21.21
C ASP A 242 28.68 -2.83 21.48
N GLY A 243 27.41 -2.40 21.57
CA GLY A 243 27.04 -0.99 21.66
C GLY A 243 27.04 -0.29 20.29
N GLY A 244 26.67 0.99 20.29
CA GLY A 244 26.59 1.76 19.06
C GLY A 244 25.78 3.05 19.18
N LYS A 245 25.33 3.57 18.04
CA LYS A 245 24.56 4.80 18.00
C LYS A 245 23.20 4.57 17.32
N LEU A 246 22.14 5.02 18.00
CA LEU A 246 20.78 5.09 17.47
C LEU A 246 20.40 6.54 17.25
N THR A 247 20.18 6.94 16.01
CA THR A 247 19.74 8.30 15.67
C THR A 247 18.30 8.27 15.19
N ILE A 248 17.42 9.02 15.85
CA ILE A 248 16.02 9.20 15.48
C ILE A 248 15.82 10.64 15.01
N THR A 249 15.41 10.82 13.75
CA THR A 249 15.25 12.15 13.17
C THR A 249 13.81 12.35 12.71
N ALA A 250 13.21 13.49 13.06
CA ALA A 250 11.93 13.91 12.50
C ALA A 250 12.13 15.18 11.65
N SER A 251 11.74 15.12 10.40
CA SER A 251 11.89 16.19 9.41
C SER A 251 10.71 16.25 8.44
N ASN A 252 10.69 17.22 7.56
CA ASN A 252 9.74 17.31 6.47
C ASN A 252 10.35 16.80 5.17
N ALA A 253 9.60 16.05 4.38
CA ALA A 253 10.00 15.55 3.07
C ALA A 253 8.97 15.90 2.00
N ILE A 254 9.45 16.18 0.79
CA ILE A 254 8.61 16.32 -0.40
C ILE A 254 8.96 15.17 -1.33
N LEU A 255 8.00 14.30 -1.60
CA LEU A 255 8.14 13.23 -2.58
C LEU A 255 7.62 13.75 -3.92
N ASP A 256 8.50 13.83 -4.91
CA ASP A 256 8.18 14.32 -6.24
C ASP A 256 7.70 13.19 -7.17
N GLN A 257 7.30 13.55 -8.39
CA GLN A 257 6.88 12.57 -9.40
C GLN A 257 8.00 11.63 -9.85
N ALA A 258 9.27 12.02 -9.72
CA ALA A 258 10.39 11.16 -10.10
C ALA A 258 10.55 10.02 -9.08
N TYR A 259 10.41 10.32 -7.78
CA TYR A 259 10.41 9.33 -6.70
C TYR A 259 9.22 8.36 -6.82
N THR A 260 8.02 8.88 -7.04
CA THR A 260 6.78 8.08 -7.08
C THR A 260 6.64 7.21 -8.34
N ARG A 261 7.43 7.46 -9.39
CA ARG A 261 7.54 6.53 -10.54
C ARG A 261 8.31 5.26 -10.21
N GLN A 262 9.25 5.33 -9.26
CA GLN A 262 10.02 4.18 -8.81
C GLN A 262 9.33 3.41 -7.69
N GLU A 263 8.57 4.14 -6.84
CA GLU A 263 7.83 3.58 -5.70
C GLU A 263 6.33 3.72 -5.98
N THR A 264 5.71 2.63 -6.44
CA THR A 264 4.33 2.64 -6.98
C THR A 264 3.23 2.81 -5.93
N ASP A 265 3.56 2.72 -4.65
CA ASP A 265 2.62 2.70 -3.53
C ASP A 265 2.58 4.02 -2.72
N VAL A 266 3.14 5.08 -3.27
CA VAL A 266 3.19 6.40 -2.65
C VAL A 266 2.77 7.50 -3.61
N ALA A 267 1.96 8.47 -3.14
CA ALA A 267 1.54 9.62 -3.91
C ALA A 267 2.55 10.77 -3.82
N PRO A 268 2.72 11.60 -4.84
CA PRO A 268 3.54 12.81 -4.74
C PRO A 268 2.90 13.81 -3.77
N GLY A 269 3.72 14.42 -2.91
CA GLY A 269 3.21 15.37 -1.91
C GLY A 269 4.19 15.66 -0.78
N GLY A 270 3.69 16.36 0.24
CA GLY A 270 4.43 16.64 1.47
C GLY A 270 4.19 15.55 2.51
N TYR A 271 5.24 15.17 3.21
CA TYR A 271 5.23 14.12 4.22
C TYR A 271 6.01 14.57 5.47
N ALA A 272 5.52 14.21 6.65
CA ALA A 272 6.34 14.16 7.85
C ALA A 272 7.19 12.88 7.74
N LEU A 273 8.51 13.04 7.79
CA LEU A 273 9.49 11.96 7.69
C LEU A 273 10.06 11.65 9.06
N LEU A 274 9.93 10.42 9.50
CA LEU A 274 10.59 9.88 10.67
C LEU A 274 11.66 8.89 10.22
N THR A 275 12.90 9.13 10.61
CA THR A 275 14.03 8.26 10.27
C THR A 275 14.61 7.66 11.54
N VAL A 276 14.80 6.36 11.56
CA VAL A 276 15.46 5.60 12.63
C VAL A 276 16.70 4.95 12.02
N ALA A 277 17.88 5.35 12.46
CA ALA A 277 19.16 4.87 11.94
C ALA A 277 20.01 4.30 13.05
N ASP A 278 20.51 3.08 12.86
CA ASP A 278 21.46 2.40 13.74
C ASP A 278 22.81 2.18 13.05
N THR A 279 23.85 1.98 13.87
CA THR A 279 25.20 1.61 13.42
C THR A 279 25.51 0.12 13.58
N GLY A 280 24.48 -0.72 13.60
CA GLY A 280 24.58 -2.14 13.84
C GLY A 280 25.13 -2.95 12.68
N THR A 281 24.89 -4.26 12.72
CA THR A 281 25.42 -5.24 11.73
C THR A 281 24.86 -5.07 10.32
N GLY A 282 23.73 -4.37 10.16
CA GLY A 282 23.04 -4.22 8.89
C GLY A 282 22.47 -5.52 8.34
N MET A 283 21.93 -5.46 7.10
CA MET A 283 21.24 -6.57 6.44
C MET A 283 21.75 -6.79 5.03
N SER A 284 21.78 -8.06 4.60
CA SER A 284 22.02 -8.43 3.19
C SER A 284 20.79 -8.18 2.32
N GLN A 285 20.96 -8.15 0.99
CA GLN A 285 19.83 -7.97 0.04
C GLN A 285 18.77 -9.09 0.15
N ASP A 286 19.19 -10.31 0.44
CA ASP A 286 18.30 -11.46 0.62
C ASP A 286 17.42 -11.29 1.88
N VAL A 287 17.98 -10.73 2.95
CA VAL A 287 17.26 -10.40 4.19
C VAL A 287 16.31 -9.22 3.95
N LEU A 288 16.77 -8.17 3.26
CA LEU A 288 15.95 -7.01 2.93
C LEU A 288 14.71 -7.37 2.10
N ALA A 289 14.83 -8.34 1.20
CA ALA A 289 13.69 -8.79 0.39
C ALA A 289 12.57 -9.45 1.21
N GLN A 290 12.89 -9.98 2.40
CA GLN A 290 11.96 -10.73 3.24
C GLN A 290 11.67 -10.05 4.59
N VAL A 291 12.30 -8.91 4.86
CA VAL A 291 12.30 -8.26 6.18
C VAL A 291 10.90 -7.86 6.70
N PHE A 292 9.95 -7.66 5.79
CA PHE A 292 8.56 -7.36 6.12
C PHE A 292 7.66 -8.61 6.17
N GLU A 293 8.19 -9.80 5.86
CA GLU A 293 7.40 -11.03 5.97
C GLU A 293 7.15 -11.36 7.45
N PRO A 294 5.90 -11.66 7.83
CA PRO A 294 5.58 -12.09 9.19
C PRO A 294 6.36 -13.34 9.58
N PHE A 295 6.85 -13.36 10.82
CA PHE A 295 7.66 -14.44 11.42
C PHE A 295 9.04 -14.62 10.80
N PHE A 296 9.43 -13.81 9.83
CA PHE A 296 10.79 -13.82 9.34
C PHE A 296 11.75 -13.22 10.38
N SER A 297 12.76 -13.97 10.75
CA SER A 297 13.78 -13.54 11.73
C SER A 297 15.11 -14.19 11.42
N THR A 298 16.18 -13.41 11.51
CA THR A 298 17.57 -13.90 11.47
C THR A 298 18.12 -14.27 12.84
N LYS A 299 17.33 -14.03 13.92
CA LYS A 299 17.72 -14.31 15.29
C LYS A 299 17.51 -15.79 15.65
N PRO A 300 18.26 -16.35 16.61
CA PRO A 300 18.05 -17.71 17.10
C PRO A 300 16.62 -17.94 17.60
N VAL A 301 16.15 -19.19 17.48
CA VAL A 301 14.80 -19.58 17.92
C VAL A 301 14.57 -19.16 19.38
N GLY A 302 13.49 -18.40 19.62
CA GLY A 302 13.11 -17.88 20.94
C GLY A 302 13.66 -16.48 21.27
N LYS A 303 14.56 -15.88 20.46
CA LYS A 303 15.08 -14.52 20.67
C LYS A 303 14.45 -13.46 19.76
N GLY A 304 13.63 -13.84 18.81
CA GLY A 304 12.92 -12.91 17.92
C GLY A 304 11.61 -13.48 17.45
N THR A 305 10.54 -12.69 17.52
CA THR A 305 9.20 -13.07 17.04
C THR A 305 9.04 -12.99 15.54
N GLY A 306 9.91 -12.24 14.85
CA GLY A 306 9.79 -11.93 13.43
C GLY A 306 8.56 -11.06 13.07
N LEU A 307 7.92 -10.45 14.08
CA LEU A 307 6.72 -9.64 13.88
C LEU A 307 6.98 -8.12 13.92
N GLY A 308 8.10 -7.67 14.50
CA GLY A 308 8.34 -6.25 14.74
C GLY A 308 8.28 -5.39 13.48
N LEU A 309 9.03 -5.72 12.43
CA LEU A 309 9.06 -4.95 11.19
C LEU A 309 7.79 -5.11 10.33
N SER A 310 7.15 -6.29 10.36
CA SER A 310 5.87 -6.48 9.69
C SER A 310 4.73 -5.67 10.32
N MET A 311 4.75 -5.48 11.66
CA MET A 311 3.81 -4.59 12.37
C MET A 311 4.05 -3.12 12.00
N VAL A 312 5.29 -2.67 11.99
CA VAL A 312 5.66 -1.31 11.56
C VAL A 312 5.18 -1.07 10.13
N TYR A 313 5.41 -2.01 9.22
CA TYR A 313 4.93 -1.93 7.84
C TYR A 313 3.40 -1.81 7.78
N GLY A 314 2.67 -2.69 8.47
CA GLY A 314 1.21 -2.68 8.51
C GLY A 314 0.65 -1.36 9.03
N PHE A 315 1.18 -0.84 10.14
CA PHE A 315 0.79 0.45 10.70
C PHE A 315 1.02 1.62 9.73
N VAL A 316 2.20 1.70 9.12
CA VAL A 316 2.53 2.76 8.17
C VAL A 316 1.57 2.74 6.98
N LYS A 317 1.28 1.56 6.42
CA LYS A 317 0.33 1.41 5.31
C LYS A 317 -1.10 1.75 5.70
N GLN A 318 -1.57 1.34 6.88
CA GLN A 318 -2.91 1.72 7.39
C GLN A 318 -3.04 3.23 7.63
N SER A 319 -1.95 3.90 7.96
CA SER A 319 -1.88 5.36 8.11
C SER A 319 -1.74 6.10 6.77
N GLY A 320 -1.84 5.41 5.63
CA GLY A 320 -1.63 5.99 4.29
C GLY A 320 -0.19 6.42 4.02
N GLY A 321 0.77 5.91 4.79
CA GLY A 321 2.17 6.25 4.72
C GLY A 321 2.99 5.34 3.80
N HIS A 322 4.27 5.64 3.71
CA HIS A 322 5.26 4.86 2.96
C HIS A 322 6.46 4.55 3.85
N ILE A 323 7.04 3.36 3.70
CA ILE A 323 8.20 2.91 4.45
C ILE A 323 9.31 2.49 3.50
N LYS A 324 10.56 2.92 3.80
CA LYS A 324 11.76 2.53 3.07
C LYS A 324 12.85 2.13 4.04
N ILE A 325 13.58 1.07 3.71
CA ILE A 325 14.73 0.60 4.48
C ILE A 325 15.98 0.68 3.58
N ASP A 326 16.98 1.35 4.08
CA ASP A 326 18.32 1.37 3.51
C ASP A 326 19.25 0.65 4.50
N SER A 327 19.88 -0.45 4.10
CA SER A 327 20.78 -1.25 4.96
C SER A 327 21.93 -1.85 4.18
N GLU A 328 23.11 -1.89 4.78
CA GLU A 328 24.31 -2.51 4.23
C GLU A 328 25.04 -3.27 5.34
N VAL A 329 25.46 -4.48 5.08
CA VAL A 329 26.16 -5.33 6.06
C VAL A 329 27.41 -4.60 6.59
N GLY A 330 27.49 -4.49 7.91
CA GLY A 330 28.60 -3.81 8.63
C GLY A 330 28.48 -2.27 8.69
N ARG A 331 27.40 -1.68 8.16
CA ARG A 331 27.17 -0.21 8.22
C ARG A 331 25.93 0.20 8.98
N GLY A 332 25.09 -0.77 9.34
CA GLY A 332 23.84 -0.53 10.05
C GLY A 332 22.62 -0.44 9.13
N THR A 333 21.52 0.02 9.72
CA THR A 333 20.22 0.11 9.06
C THR A 333 19.60 1.48 9.25
N THR A 334 18.94 1.99 8.21
CA THR A 334 18.16 3.22 8.26
C THR A 334 16.75 2.93 7.78
N VAL A 335 15.78 3.07 8.67
CA VAL A 335 14.35 2.92 8.39
C VAL A 335 13.71 4.30 8.27
N LYS A 336 13.06 4.58 7.14
CA LYS A 336 12.39 5.84 6.83
C LYS A 336 10.88 5.63 6.75
N LEU A 337 10.14 6.32 7.61
CA LEU A 337 8.68 6.29 7.68
C LEU A 337 8.13 7.63 7.20
N TYR A 338 7.34 7.62 6.14
CA TYR A 338 6.74 8.81 5.55
C TYR A 338 5.26 8.84 5.86
N PHE A 339 4.77 9.88 6.54
CA PHE A 339 3.36 10.06 6.86
C PHE A 339 2.80 11.28 6.14
N PRO A 340 1.64 11.18 5.46
CA PRO A 340 1.07 12.29 4.71
C PRO A 340 0.87 13.54 5.57
N ARG A 341 1.28 14.70 5.06
CA ARG A 341 1.05 15.99 5.71
C ARG A 341 -0.43 16.28 5.80
N ILE A 342 -0.90 16.73 6.98
CA ILE A 342 -2.23 17.29 7.15
C ILE A 342 -2.16 18.78 7.56
N ARG A 343 -3.08 19.60 7.03
CA ARG A 343 -3.16 21.03 7.32
C ARG A 343 -4.23 21.33 8.40
N ARG A 344 -4.24 20.53 9.46
CA ARG A 344 -5.15 20.71 10.61
C ARG A 344 -4.32 20.98 11.86
N ARG A 345 -4.93 21.63 12.88
CA ARG A 345 -4.29 21.80 14.20
C ARG A 345 -4.24 20.46 14.92
N GLU A 346 -3.28 20.34 15.81
CA GLU A 346 -3.11 19.17 16.67
C GLU A 346 -4.34 18.93 17.55
N ASP A 347 -4.68 17.66 17.73
CA ASP A 347 -5.68 17.21 18.67
C ASP A 347 -5.03 17.07 20.06
N ALA A 348 -5.78 17.34 21.14
CA ALA A 348 -5.28 17.19 22.49
C ALA A 348 -5.03 15.70 22.79
N ILE A 349 -3.81 15.34 23.15
CA ILE A 349 -3.45 14.01 23.65
C ILE A 349 -3.58 14.09 25.17
N ALA A 350 -4.52 13.32 25.76
CA ALA A 350 -4.66 13.24 27.21
C ALA A 350 -3.40 12.57 27.80
N ALA A 351 -2.79 13.20 28.81
CA ALA A 351 -1.73 12.56 29.56
C ALA A 351 -2.29 11.39 30.39
N PRO A 352 -1.54 10.28 30.54
CA PRO A 352 -1.95 9.20 31.45
C PRO A 352 -2.12 9.77 32.88
N ASP A 353 -3.18 9.38 33.54
CA ASP A 353 -3.42 9.73 34.94
C ASP A 353 -2.67 8.73 35.82
N ASP A 354 -1.49 9.08 36.30
CA ASP A 354 -0.66 8.29 37.23
C ASP A 354 -1.14 8.36 38.69
N GLY A 355 -2.43 8.58 38.91
CA GLY A 355 -3.03 8.59 40.25
C GLY A 355 -2.79 7.27 40.99
N ALA A 356 -2.35 7.37 42.26
CA ALA A 356 -2.25 6.19 43.12
C ALA A 356 -3.63 5.50 43.21
N ILE A 357 -3.63 4.18 43.04
CA ILE A 357 -4.86 3.36 43.15
C ILE A 357 -5.37 3.48 44.58
N VAL A 358 -6.41 4.27 44.79
CA VAL A 358 -7.11 4.40 46.05
C VAL A 358 -8.35 3.48 45.96
N GLY A 359 -8.43 2.48 46.84
CA GLY A 359 -9.62 1.66 46.92
C GLY A 359 -10.88 2.44 47.30
N GLY A 360 -12.07 1.83 47.11
CA GLY A 360 -13.34 2.49 47.32
C GLY A 360 -14.37 1.60 47.99
N THR A 361 -15.61 2.14 48.19
CA THR A 361 -16.75 1.42 48.81
C THR A 361 -17.89 1.25 47.82
N GLU A 362 -17.70 1.66 46.58
CA GLU A 362 -18.69 1.67 45.50
C GLU A 362 -19.14 0.24 45.17
N THR A 363 -20.32 0.11 44.62
CA THR A 363 -20.89 -1.18 44.19
C THR A 363 -20.60 -1.38 42.70
N ILE A 364 -19.80 -2.38 42.39
CA ILE A 364 -19.35 -2.73 41.03
C ILE A 364 -20.01 -4.03 40.59
N LEU A 365 -20.67 -4.03 39.43
CA LEU A 365 -21.13 -5.28 38.81
C LEU A 365 -20.05 -5.77 37.82
N VAL A 366 -19.52 -6.94 38.04
CA VAL A 366 -18.60 -7.62 37.13
C VAL A 366 -19.38 -8.62 36.28
N ALA A 367 -19.39 -8.39 34.97
CA ALA A 367 -19.99 -9.28 33.97
C ALA A 367 -18.88 -9.86 33.11
N GLU A 368 -18.58 -11.16 33.26
CA GLU A 368 -17.47 -11.87 32.62
C GLU A 368 -17.91 -13.32 32.43
N ASP A 369 -17.75 -13.88 31.24
CA ASP A 369 -18.20 -15.25 30.93
C ASP A 369 -17.21 -16.32 31.44
N ASP A 370 -15.88 -16.05 31.39
CA ASP A 370 -14.90 -16.93 31.94
C ASP A 370 -14.96 -16.95 33.47
N GLU A 371 -15.19 -18.14 34.05
CA GLU A 371 -15.38 -18.30 35.49
C GLU A 371 -14.09 -17.96 36.27
N GLN A 372 -12.93 -18.29 35.75
CA GLN A 372 -11.64 -18.06 36.43
C GLN A 372 -11.24 -16.56 36.38
N VAL A 373 -11.44 -15.90 35.24
CA VAL A 373 -11.21 -14.46 35.12
C VAL A 373 -12.17 -13.69 36.03
N ARG A 374 -13.45 -14.05 36.01
CA ARG A 374 -14.49 -13.44 36.85
C ARG A 374 -14.14 -13.58 38.36
N ALA A 375 -13.74 -14.78 38.82
CA ALA A 375 -13.36 -15.01 40.19
C ALA A 375 -12.18 -14.12 40.61
N THR A 376 -11.13 -14.06 39.79
CA THR A 376 -9.94 -13.26 40.06
C THR A 376 -10.24 -11.76 40.11
N VAL A 377 -11.03 -11.23 39.16
CA VAL A 377 -11.42 -9.80 39.14
C VAL A 377 -12.28 -9.44 40.36
N VAL A 378 -13.24 -10.30 40.72
CA VAL A 378 -14.08 -10.12 41.92
C VAL A 378 -13.23 -10.07 43.21
N GLU A 379 -12.25 -10.96 43.34
CA GLU A 379 -11.36 -10.98 44.49
C GLU A 379 -10.50 -9.71 44.55
N MET A 380 -9.85 -9.33 43.45
CA MET A 380 -9.04 -8.10 43.38
C MET A 380 -9.82 -6.83 43.74
N LEU A 381 -11.04 -6.68 43.22
CA LEU A 381 -11.86 -5.52 43.53
C LEU A 381 -12.38 -5.54 44.99
N SER A 382 -12.69 -6.71 45.49
CA SER A 382 -13.09 -6.87 46.89
C SER A 382 -11.97 -6.52 47.87
N ASP A 383 -10.73 -6.90 47.55
CA ASP A 383 -9.53 -6.57 48.32
C ASP A 383 -9.23 -5.06 48.34
N LEU A 384 -9.62 -4.35 47.28
CA LEU A 384 -9.55 -2.89 47.24
C LEU A 384 -10.70 -2.20 47.99
N GLY A 385 -11.62 -2.95 48.60
CA GLY A 385 -12.70 -2.45 49.44
C GLY A 385 -14.04 -2.25 48.70
N TYR A 386 -14.10 -2.53 47.40
CA TYR A 386 -15.34 -2.39 46.61
C TYR A 386 -16.37 -3.46 46.95
N ARG A 387 -17.64 -3.12 46.86
CA ARG A 387 -18.74 -4.08 46.92
C ARG A 387 -19.00 -4.67 45.54
N VAL A 388 -18.65 -5.97 45.34
CA VAL A 388 -18.70 -6.57 44.01
C VAL A 388 -19.91 -7.51 43.88
N LEU A 389 -20.69 -7.26 42.81
CA LEU A 389 -21.73 -8.18 42.33
C LEU A 389 -21.21 -8.87 41.06
N LYS A 390 -21.58 -10.12 40.83
CA LYS A 390 -21.08 -10.93 39.74
C LYS A 390 -22.19 -11.41 38.82
N ALA A 391 -21.93 -11.41 37.53
CA ALA A 391 -22.79 -11.96 36.47
C ALA A 391 -21.92 -12.81 35.53
N LYS A 392 -22.42 -13.95 35.11
CA LYS A 392 -21.68 -14.85 34.20
C LYS A 392 -21.92 -14.55 32.72
N ASP A 393 -22.95 -13.76 32.41
CA ASP A 393 -23.38 -13.39 31.06
C ASP A 393 -24.22 -12.12 31.09
N ALA A 394 -24.51 -11.59 29.93
CA ALA A 394 -25.32 -10.38 29.77
C ALA A 394 -26.75 -10.51 30.34
N ALA A 395 -27.36 -11.72 30.28
CA ALA A 395 -28.67 -11.96 30.84
C ALA A 395 -28.68 -11.87 32.34
N ALA A 396 -27.68 -12.46 33.02
CA ALA A 396 -27.48 -12.37 34.46
C ALA A 396 -27.15 -10.92 34.89
N ALA A 397 -26.36 -10.19 34.12
CA ALA A 397 -26.06 -8.79 34.37
C ALA A 397 -27.31 -7.90 34.30
N LEU A 398 -28.15 -8.10 33.31
CA LEU A 398 -29.44 -7.37 33.18
C LEU A 398 -30.36 -7.69 34.35
N GLN A 399 -30.45 -8.92 34.83
CA GLN A 399 -31.25 -9.28 36.03
C GLN A 399 -30.79 -8.51 37.27
N VAL A 400 -29.48 -8.33 37.47
CA VAL A 400 -28.94 -7.55 38.57
C VAL A 400 -29.33 -6.07 38.43
N VAL A 401 -29.21 -5.51 37.24
CA VAL A 401 -29.59 -4.11 36.96
C VAL A 401 -31.12 -3.91 37.19
N GLU A 402 -31.96 -4.82 36.69
CA GLU A 402 -33.43 -4.80 36.86
C GLU A 402 -33.89 -5.01 38.28
N SER A 403 -33.06 -5.66 39.14
CA SER A 403 -33.39 -5.85 40.55
C SER A 403 -33.44 -4.54 41.36
N GLY A 404 -33.02 -3.42 40.79
CA GLY A 404 -33.06 -2.10 41.44
C GLY A 404 -31.93 -1.86 42.44
N VAL A 405 -30.90 -2.72 42.49
CA VAL A 405 -29.69 -2.50 43.29
C VAL A 405 -28.96 -1.27 42.74
N ALA A 406 -28.60 -0.33 43.63
CA ALA A 406 -27.77 0.80 43.25
C ALA A 406 -26.37 0.31 42.81
N LEU A 407 -26.01 0.54 41.56
CA LEU A 407 -24.72 0.25 40.96
C LEU A 407 -24.02 1.55 40.66
N ASP A 408 -22.75 1.63 41.02
CA ASP A 408 -21.90 2.77 40.73
C ASP A 408 -21.10 2.53 39.45
N LEU A 409 -20.76 1.26 39.13
CA LEU A 409 -19.98 0.88 37.95
C LEU A 409 -20.39 -0.49 37.44
N VAL A 410 -20.34 -0.67 36.13
CA VAL A 410 -20.39 -2.00 35.48
C VAL A 410 -19.04 -2.25 34.82
N PHE A 411 -18.39 -3.34 35.22
CA PHE A 411 -17.16 -3.83 34.64
C PHE A 411 -17.49 -5.05 33.74
N THR A 412 -17.24 -4.94 32.45
CA THR A 412 -17.51 -6.01 31.49
C THR A 412 -16.45 -6.01 30.42
N ASP A 413 -16.12 -7.19 29.89
CA ASP A 413 -15.40 -7.26 28.64
C ASP A 413 -16.35 -6.92 27.48
N VAL A 414 -15.83 -6.21 26.52
CA VAL A 414 -16.54 -5.93 25.28
C VAL A 414 -16.03 -6.90 24.23
N VAL A 415 -16.80 -7.95 23.97
CA VAL A 415 -16.51 -8.89 22.87
C VAL A 415 -17.20 -8.42 21.59
#